data_58c75dbd2c9cfdbcc8801b4e39683a88
#
_entry.id   58c75dbd2c9cfdbcc8801b4e39683a88
#
_cell.length_a   1.000
_cell.length_b   1.000
_cell.length_c   1.000
_cell.angle_alpha   90.00
_cell.angle_beta   90.00
_cell.angle_gamma   90.00
#
_symmetry.space_group_name_H-M   'P 1'
#
loop_
_entity.id
_entity.type
_entity.pdbx_description
1 polymer ?
#
loop_
_entity_poly.entity_id
_entity_poly.type
_entity_poly.pdbx_seq_one_letter_code
_entity_poly.pdbx_strand_id
1 'polypeptide(L)'
;MKLRYMGTAALERIPAIFCNCDNCRKALAAGGKNIMTRSQALVDDTLLIDLNSETYTHFLSLGRTLWDLEHVLITHAHCDHLTFEEFCCRIPGKTSAHKAEKLKVYTMNCI
;
A
#
# COMPACT_ATOMS: atom_id res chain seq x y z
N MET A 1 -20.69 -0.90 0.60
CA MET A 1 -19.28 -0.66 0.22
C MET A 1 -18.52 -0.17 1.45
N LYS A 2 -17.37 -0.78 1.71
CA LYS A 2 -16.49 -0.41 2.82
C LYS A 2 -15.19 0.13 2.25
N LEU A 3 -14.84 1.37 2.56
CA LEU A 3 -13.59 1.99 2.16
C LEU A 3 -12.70 2.19 3.39
N ARG A 4 -11.47 1.67 3.31
CA ARG A 4 -10.46 1.80 4.36
C ARG A 4 -9.25 2.54 3.81
N TYR A 5 -8.94 3.69 4.38
CA TYR A 5 -7.68 4.38 4.10
C TYR A 5 -6.55 3.71 4.89
N MET A 6 -5.51 3.30 4.19
CA MET A 6 -4.35 2.63 4.80
C MET A 6 -3.15 3.55 4.92
N GLY A 7 -3.05 4.51 4.02
CA GLY A 7 -2.05 5.58 4.05
C GLY A 7 -2.60 6.81 3.34
N THR A 8 -2.11 7.99 3.72
CA THR A 8 -2.64 9.28 3.23
C THR A 8 -1.55 10.29 2.85
N ALA A 9 -0.28 9.92 2.97
CA ALA A 9 0.83 10.82 2.65
C ALA A 9 1.28 10.67 1.19
N ALA A 10 2.10 11.62 0.75
CA ALA A 10 2.83 11.57 -0.50
C ALA A 10 4.14 10.77 -0.34
N LEU A 11 5.01 10.84 -1.34
CA LEU A 11 6.25 10.05 -1.43
C LEU A 11 7.12 10.14 -0.17
N GLU A 12 7.28 11.34 0.38
CA GLU A 12 8.16 11.60 1.52
C GLU A 12 7.62 11.11 2.86
N ARG A 13 6.31 10.92 3.01
CA ARG A 13 5.63 10.54 4.26
C ARG A 13 5.62 11.66 5.30
N ILE A 14 5.03 11.40 6.48
CA ILE A 14 5.12 12.27 7.67
C ILE A 14 5.35 11.37 8.90
N PRO A 15 6.45 11.54 9.66
CA PRO A 15 7.58 12.44 9.39
C PRO A 15 8.28 12.05 8.09
N ALA A 16 8.78 13.06 7.37
CA ALA A 16 9.46 12.80 6.11
C ALA A 16 10.81 12.11 6.33
N ILE A 17 11.14 11.16 5.45
CA ILE A 17 12.22 10.20 5.67
C ILE A 17 13.60 10.83 5.92
N PHE A 18 13.88 12.00 5.34
CA PHE A 18 15.15 12.70 5.52
C PHE A 18 14.99 14.07 6.22
N CYS A 19 13.85 14.30 6.90
CA CYS A 19 13.53 15.60 7.48
C CYS A 19 13.69 15.61 9.00
N ASN A 20 14.29 16.65 9.53
CA ASN A 20 14.42 16.90 10.97
C ASN A 20 13.86 18.26 11.38
N CYS A 21 12.83 18.77 10.69
CA CYS A 21 12.17 20.01 11.07
C CYS A 21 11.27 19.81 12.31
N ASP A 22 10.81 20.92 12.88
CA ASP A 22 9.96 20.87 14.08
C ASP A 22 8.71 20.03 13.90
N ASN A 23 8.05 20.15 12.76
CA ASN A 23 6.83 19.38 12.49
C ASN A 23 7.09 17.88 12.41
N CYS A 24 8.17 17.46 11.74
CA CYS A 24 8.52 16.06 11.65
C CYS A 24 8.94 15.48 13.00
N ARG A 25 9.70 16.22 13.79
CA ARG A 25 10.06 15.80 15.15
C ARG A 25 8.84 15.66 16.06
N LYS A 26 7.90 16.61 15.99
CA LYS A 26 6.64 16.56 16.74
C LYS A 26 5.77 15.38 16.31
N ALA A 27 5.66 15.13 15.02
CA ALA A 27 4.90 14.00 14.50
C ALA A 27 5.49 12.67 14.99
N LEU A 28 6.81 12.52 14.92
CA LEU A 28 7.50 11.31 15.40
C LEU A 28 7.27 11.08 16.90
N ALA A 29 7.38 12.14 17.71
CA ALA A 29 7.18 12.05 19.16
C ALA A 29 5.72 11.73 19.53
N ALA A 30 4.76 12.31 18.82
CA ALA A 30 3.33 12.08 19.07
C ALA A 30 2.88 10.70 18.61
N GLY A 31 3.43 10.18 17.52
CA GLY A 31 3.06 8.86 16.98
C GLY A 31 1.59 8.77 16.55
N GLY A 32 1.06 7.54 16.48
CA GLY A 32 -0.33 7.28 16.16
C GLY A 32 -0.74 7.90 14.82
N LYS A 33 -1.85 8.62 14.80
CA LYS A 33 -2.40 9.28 13.59
C LYS A 33 -1.49 10.37 13.00
N ASN A 34 -0.47 10.79 13.72
CA ASN A 34 0.51 11.76 13.22
C ASN A 34 1.58 11.12 12.32
N ILE A 35 1.66 9.80 12.31
CA ILE A 35 2.50 9.04 11.39
C ILE A 35 1.68 8.76 10.14
N MET A 36 2.06 9.35 9.01
CA MET A 36 1.33 9.23 7.75
C MET A 36 2.18 8.52 6.71
N THR A 37 1.73 7.36 6.28
CA THR A 37 2.37 6.54 5.26
C THR A 37 1.84 6.88 3.87
N ARG A 38 2.47 6.36 2.83
CA ARG A 38 2.11 6.61 1.42
C ARG A 38 0.68 6.19 1.13
N SER A 39 0.02 6.97 0.27
CA SER A 39 -1.40 6.82 -0.07
C SER A 39 -1.76 5.42 -0.54
N GLN A 40 -2.76 4.83 0.08
CA GLN A 40 -3.30 3.53 -0.27
C GLN A 40 -4.68 3.35 0.33
N ALA A 41 -5.57 2.65 -0.36
CA ALA A 41 -6.90 2.34 0.16
C ALA A 41 -7.32 0.92 -0.19
N LEU A 42 -8.18 0.34 0.64
CA LEU A 42 -8.74 -0.99 0.45
C LEU A 42 -10.27 -0.90 0.40
N VAL A 43 -10.88 -1.46 -0.64
CA VAL A 43 -12.32 -1.46 -0.85
C VAL A 43 -12.85 -2.88 -0.67
N ASP A 44 -13.83 -3.04 0.21
CA ASP A 44 -14.52 -4.31 0.50
C ASP A 44 -13.58 -5.49 0.76
N ASP A 45 -12.40 -5.20 1.30
CA ASP A 45 -11.35 -6.17 1.62
C ASP A 45 -10.78 -6.97 0.42
N THR A 46 -11.19 -6.68 -0.81
CA THR A 46 -10.81 -7.44 -2.02
C THR A 46 -10.20 -6.60 -3.14
N LEU A 47 -10.42 -5.28 -3.15
CA LEU A 47 -9.85 -4.35 -4.13
C LEU A 47 -8.88 -3.40 -3.45
N LEU A 48 -7.61 -3.50 -3.82
CA LEU A 48 -6.57 -2.58 -3.35
C LEU A 48 -6.41 -1.44 -4.36
N ILE A 49 -6.40 -0.20 -3.88
CA ILE A 49 -6.09 0.99 -4.68
C ILE A 49 -4.64 1.36 -4.39
N ASP A 50 -3.82 1.27 -5.41
CA ASP A 50 -2.36 1.43 -5.42
C ASP A 50 -1.62 0.32 -4.65
N LEU A 51 -0.43 -0.01 -5.12
CA LEU A 51 0.45 -1.01 -4.54
C LEU A 51 1.83 -0.39 -4.32
N ASN A 52 2.01 0.23 -3.17
CA ASN A 52 3.25 0.94 -2.81
C ASN A 52 4.15 0.10 -1.89
N SER A 53 5.31 0.64 -1.54
CA SER A 53 6.31 -0.05 -0.71
C SER A 53 5.85 -0.32 0.74
N GLU A 54 4.74 0.27 1.17
CA GLU A 54 4.21 0.09 2.53
C GLU A 54 3.05 -0.89 2.58
N THR A 55 2.69 -1.50 1.45
CA THR A 55 1.56 -2.43 1.34
C THR A 55 1.65 -3.56 2.37
N TYR A 56 2.80 -4.21 2.48
CA TYR A 56 2.97 -5.33 3.42
C TYR A 56 2.71 -4.90 4.86
N THR A 57 3.32 -3.81 5.30
CA THR A 57 3.14 -3.31 6.67
C THR A 57 1.73 -2.81 6.94
N HIS A 58 1.08 -2.19 5.94
CA HIS A 58 -0.33 -1.82 6.03
C HIS A 58 -1.22 -3.04 6.30
N PHE A 59 -1.04 -4.12 5.54
CA PHE A 59 -1.83 -5.32 5.72
C PHE A 59 -1.53 -6.02 7.04
N LEU A 60 -0.27 -6.07 7.47
CA LEU A 60 0.08 -6.63 8.79
C LEU A 60 -0.62 -5.88 9.93
N SER A 61 -0.76 -4.56 9.83
CA SER A 61 -1.48 -3.77 10.85
C SER A 61 -2.97 -4.12 10.93
N LEU A 62 -3.53 -4.72 9.87
CA LEU A 62 -4.90 -5.24 9.84
C LEU A 62 -4.97 -6.72 10.26
N GLY A 63 -3.85 -7.33 10.65
CA GLY A 63 -3.79 -8.74 11.01
C GLY A 63 -3.91 -9.70 9.83
N ARG A 64 -3.53 -9.27 8.61
CA ARG A 64 -3.68 -10.08 7.39
C ARG A 64 -2.53 -9.83 6.40
N THR A 65 -2.49 -10.64 5.35
CA THR A 65 -1.64 -10.43 4.17
C THR A 65 -2.51 -10.33 2.92
N LEU A 66 -1.93 -10.38 1.72
CA LEU A 66 -2.65 -10.17 0.47
C LEU A 66 -3.09 -11.48 -0.22
N TRP A 67 -3.07 -12.63 0.47
CA TRP A 67 -3.38 -13.93 -0.13
C TRP A 67 -4.81 -14.01 -0.71
N ASP A 68 -5.75 -13.28 -0.13
CA ASP A 68 -7.16 -13.24 -0.53
C ASP A 68 -7.52 -12.00 -1.36
N LEU A 69 -6.54 -11.23 -1.78
CA LEU A 69 -6.75 -10.07 -2.65
C LEU A 69 -7.12 -10.55 -4.06
N GLU A 70 -8.13 -9.93 -4.65
CA GLU A 70 -8.65 -10.31 -5.97
C GLU A 70 -8.33 -9.24 -7.03
N HIS A 71 -8.27 -7.98 -6.64
CA HIS A 71 -8.14 -6.85 -7.55
C HIS A 71 -7.14 -5.82 -7.05
N VAL A 72 -6.37 -5.23 -7.97
CA VAL A 72 -5.52 -4.06 -7.72
C VAL A 72 -5.80 -3.02 -8.78
N LEU A 73 -6.09 -1.79 -8.37
CA LEU A 73 -6.24 -0.65 -9.26
C LEU A 73 -5.07 0.29 -9.02
N ILE A 74 -4.27 0.54 -10.06
CA ILE A 74 -3.14 1.47 -10.03
C ILE A 74 -3.58 2.80 -10.60
N THR A 75 -3.55 3.85 -9.79
CA THR A 75 -3.99 5.19 -10.22
C THR A 75 -3.00 5.80 -11.21
N HIS A 76 -1.71 5.65 -10.97
CA HIS A 76 -0.64 6.12 -11.86
C HIS A 76 0.70 5.47 -11.47
N ALA A 77 1.73 5.71 -12.30
CA ALA A 77 2.99 4.97 -12.21
C ALA A 77 4.06 5.58 -11.29
N HIS A 78 3.76 6.61 -10.51
CA HIS A 78 4.72 7.14 -9.55
C HIS A 78 5.08 6.09 -8.50
N CYS A 79 6.32 6.09 -8.02
CA CYS A 79 6.84 5.03 -7.15
C CYS A 79 6.17 4.96 -5.77
N ASP A 80 5.51 6.03 -5.33
CA ASP A 80 4.70 6.04 -4.12
C ASP A 80 3.30 5.43 -4.31
N HIS A 81 2.93 5.10 -5.54
CA HIS A 81 1.67 4.45 -5.89
C HIS A 81 1.87 3.06 -6.52
N LEU A 82 3.02 2.80 -7.14
CA LEU A 82 3.33 1.53 -7.76
C LEU A 82 4.76 1.09 -7.43
N THR A 83 4.87 0.03 -6.64
CA THR A 83 6.10 -0.71 -6.40
C THR A 83 5.97 -2.05 -7.10
N PHE A 84 6.45 -2.12 -8.33
CA PHE A 84 6.21 -3.25 -9.24
C PHE A 84 6.76 -4.57 -8.67
N GLU A 85 7.85 -4.51 -7.93
CA GLU A 85 8.54 -5.65 -7.34
C GLU A 85 7.63 -6.47 -6.41
N GLU A 86 6.62 -5.85 -5.81
CA GLU A 86 5.67 -6.57 -4.95
C GLU A 86 4.91 -7.66 -5.71
N PHE A 87 4.62 -7.45 -6.99
CA PHE A 87 3.99 -8.47 -7.82
C PHE A 87 4.86 -9.72 -8.02
N CYS A 88 6.19 -9.56 -7.96
CA CYS A 88 7.12 -10.68 -8.12
C CYS A 88 7.02 -11.71 -6.98
N CYS A 89 6.41 -11.36 -5.88
CA CYS A 89 6.17 -12.29 -4.77
C CYS A 89 5.01 -13.26 -5.05
N ARG A 90 4.16 -12.96 -6.04
CA ARG A 90 2.98 -13.77 -6.39
C ARG A 90 3.28 -14.69 -7.57
N ILE A 91 4.34 -15.45 -7.48
CA ILE A 91 4.73 -16.41 -8.52
C ILE A 91 4.86 -17.83 -7.93
N PRO A 92 4.67 -18.87 -8.77
CA PRO A 92 4.84 -20.25 -8.33
C PRO A 92 6.21 -20.50 -7.69
N GLY A 93 6.23 -21.21 -6.58
CA GLY A 93 7.44 -21.50 -5.81
C GLY A 93 7.80 -20.49 -4.74
N LYS A 94 7.23 -19.26 -4.78
CA LYS A 94 7.41 -18.27 -3.71
C LYS A 94 6.21 -18.21 -2.78
N THR A 95 5.01 -18.18 -3.34
CA THR A 95 3.76 -18.12 -2.56
C THR A 95 2.73 -19.09 -3.13
N SER A 96 1.76 -19.47 -2.32
CA SER A 96 0.73 -20.44 -2.68
C SER A 96 -0.58 -20.16 -1.95
N ALA A 97 -1.61 -20.96 -2.24
CA ALA A 97 -2.93 -20.91 -1.60
C ALA A 97 -3.62 -19.54 -1.74
N HIS A 98 -3.43 -18.87 -2.89
CA HIS A 98 -4.13 -17.64 -3.21
C HIS A 98 -5.62 -17.92 -3.39
N LYS A 99 -6.47 -17.02 -2.88
CA LYS A 99 -7.93 -17.14 -3.06
C LYS A 99 -8.32 -17.03 -4.54
N ALA A 100 -7.78 -16.03 -5.25
CA ALA A 100 -7.98 -15.85 -6.67
C ALA A 100 -6.86 -16.55 -7.46
N GLU A 101 -7.21 -17.33 -8.49
CA GLU A 101 -6.23 -17.96 -9.37
C GLU A 101 -5.33 -16.90 -10.04
N LYS A 102 -5.94 -15.80 -10.49
CA LYS A 102 -5.23 -14.65 -11.09
C LYS A 102 -5.62 -13.38 -10.38
N LEU A 103 -4.63 -12.58 -10.01
CA LEU A 103 -4.83 -11.23 -9.54
C LEU A 103 -5.17 -10.34 -10.74
N LYS A 104 -6.31 -9.65 -10.69
CA LYS A 104 -6.71 -8.70 -11.74
C LYS A 104 -6.12 -7.33 -11.44
N VAL A 105 -5.34 -6.81 -12.38
CA VAL A 105 -4.69 -5.50 -12.24
C VAL A 105 -5.30 -4.53 -13.26
N TYR A 106 -5.81 -3.42 -12.76
CA TYR A 106 -6.39 -2.35 -13.57
C TYR A 106 -5.45 -1.16 -13.56
N THR A 107 -5.05 -0.70 -14.72
CA THR A 107 -4.07 0.38 -14.87
C THR A 107 -4.35 1.18 -16.13
N MET A 108 -3.72 2.34 -16.24
CA MET A 108 -3.80 3.17 -17.45
C MET A 108 -2.88 2.62 -18.55
N ASN A 109 -3.20 2.91 -19.81
CA ASN A 109 -2.46 2.41 -20.98
C ASN A 109 -0.97 2.83 -21.02
N CYS A 110 -0.59 3.81 -20.23
CA CYS A 110 0.79 4.31 -20.19
C CYS A 110 1.68 3.67 -19.11
N ILE A 111 1.17 2.65 -18.44
CA ILE A 111 1.92 1.94 -17.40
C ILE A 111 2.45 0.61 -17.90
#